data_c4815361728cb698086c834be9fdd066
#
_entry.id   c4815361728cb698086c834be9fdd066
#
_cell.length_a   1.000
_cell.length_b   1.000
_cell.length_c   1.000
_cell.angle_alpha   90.00
_cell.angle_beta   90.00
_cell.angle_gamma   90.00
#
_symmetry.space_group_name_H-M   'P 1'
#
loop_
_entity.id
_entity.type
_entity.pdbx_description
1 polymer ?
#
loop_
_entity_poly.entity_id
_entity_poly.type
_entity_poly.pdbx_seq_one_letter_code
_entity_poly.pdbx_strand_id
1 'polypeptide(L)'
;MLTGVKDSVGAIKLNDAEGKPMVGWYWSSAAQTWFYTDSDGVLQHGWQLIGERWYHLDNESGVMNTGWFRDADRLWYYLMASGQMATGWNSIDNGEYFFNAAGAWVEPERSAHTSSQSQIVGRCYNVPSPGVGLCSEWVSEVFYPVLGSYPNGDACDMFWNWCHSRDISQLKVGMIVAVPTHTHTNAGARWGHIAIYVGNGMVMDNIGYIRTTSLAWWLNYYHTTATPQWGWVLNTPLE
;
A
#
# COMPACT_ATOMS: atom_id res chain seq x y z
N MET A 1 -18.87 -38.00 -6.25
CA MET A 1 -17.97 -38.01 -5.06
C MET A 1 -16.56 -37.95 -5.65
N LEU A 2 -15.78 -36.93 -5.28
CA LEU A 2 -14.39 -36.83 -5.76
C LEU A 2 -13.55 -37.91 -5.13
N THR A 3 -12.80 -38.61 -5.93
CA THR A 3 -11.80 -39.56 -5.47
C THR A 3 -10.42 -38.97 -5.71
N GLY A 4 -9.76 -38.51 -4.62
CA GLY A 4 -8.32 -38.20 -4.68
C GLY A 4 -7.56 -39.53 -4.72
N VAL A 5 -6.84 -39.75 -5.79
CA VAL A 5 -5.94 -40.92 -5.92
C VAL A 5 -4.51 -40.43 -5.74
N LYS A 6 -3.76 -41.02 -4.78
CA LYS A 6 -2.32 -40.77 -4.68
C LYS A 6 -1.61 -41.48 -5.81
N ASP A 7 -0.77 -40.78 -6.55
CA ASP A 7 0.11 -41.38 -7.55
C ASP A 7 1.33 -42.07 -6.90
N SER A 8 2.22 -42.62 -7.71
CA SER A 8 3.41 -43.35 -7.26
C SER A 8 4.45 -42.51 -6.50
N VAL A 9 4.35 -41.18 -6.55
CA VAL A 9 5.21 -40.24 -5.81
C VAL A 9 4.45 -39.55 -4.66
N GLY A 10 3.18 -39.95 -4.40
CA GLY A 10 2.37 -39.46 -3.29
C GLY A 10 1.58 -38.20 -3.61
N ALA A 11 1.62 -37.69 -4.84
CA ALA A 11 0.81 -36.53 -5.25
C ALA A 11 -0.67 -36.92 -5.35
N ILE A 12 -1.56 -36.03 -4.92
CA ILE A 12 -3.01 -36.24 -4.98
C ILE A 12 -3.53 -35.79 -6.34
N LYS A 13 -4.09 -36.72 -7.12
CA LYS A 13 -4.83 -36.41 -8.34
C LYS A 13 -6.33 -36.39 -8.09
N LEU A 14 -6.98 -35.35 -8.57
CA LEU A 14 -8.44 -35.22 -8.52
C LEU A 14 -9.02 -35.61 -9.87
N ASN A 15 -9.96 -36.55 -9.86
CA ASN A 15 -10.67 -37.00 -11.04
C ASN A 15 -12.18 -36.75 -10.87
N ASP A 16 -12.87 -36.56 -11.98
CA ASP A 16 -14.34 -36.56 -12.04
C ASP A 16 -14.93 -37.96 -11.85
N ALA A 17 -16.23 -38.08 -11.96
CA ALA A 17 -16.94 -39.37 -11.81
C ALA A 17 -16.62 -40.37 -12.91
N GLU A 18 -16.16 -39.90 -14.04
CA GLU A 18 -15.78 -40.69 -15.25
C GLU A 18 -14.28 -41.04 -15.24
N GLY A 19 -13.53 -40.62 -14.19
CA GLY A 19 -12.09 -40.89 -14.04
C GLY A 19 -11.18 -39.94 -14.83
N LYS A 20 -11.72 -38.85 -15.40
CA LYS A 20 -10.95 -37.85 -16.14
C LYS A 20 -10.32 -36.86 -15.16
N PRO A 21 -9.05 -36.41 -15.35
CA PRO A 21 -8.42 -35.40 -14.53
C PRO A 21 -9.26 -34.09 -14.46
N MET A 22 -9.50 -33.61 -13.25
CA MET A 22 -10.03 -32.27 -13.05
C MET A 22 -8.92 -31.26 -13.18
N VAL A 23 -9.11 -30.25 -14.02
CA VAL A 23 -8.07 -29.25 -14.35
C VAL A 23 -8.55 -27.87 -13.93
N GLY A 24 -7.71 -27.11 -13.22
CA GLY A 24 -7.99 -25.75 -12.80
C GLY A 24 -8.68 -25.66 -11.44
N TRP A 25 -9.47 -24.61 -11.25
CA TRP A 25 -10.16 -24.34 -9.99
C TRP A 25 -11.33 -25.29 -9.74
N TYR A 26 -11.37 -25.82 -8.54
CA TYR A 26 -12.42 -26.72 -8.06
C TYR A 26 -12.99 -26.26 -6.71
N TRP A 27 -14.32 -26.09 -6.65
CA TRP A 27 -15.05 -25.82 -5.42
C TRP A 27 -15.49 -27.13 -4.74
N SER A 28 -15.02 -27.39 -3.54
CA SER A 28 -15.48 -28.52 -2.72
C SER A 28 -16.65 -28.12 -1.84
N SER A 29 -17.84 -28.60 -2.15
CA SER A 29 -19.03 -28.38 -1.31
C SER A 29 -18.93 -29.05 0.07
N ALA A 30 -18.14 -30.11 0.20
CA ALA A 30 -17.89 -30.80 1.47
C ALA A 30 -16.94 -30.00 2.38
N ALA A 31 -15.88 -29.41 1.80
CA ALA A 31 -14.90 -28.62 2.53
C ALA A 31 -15.24 -27.12 2.57
N GLN A 32 -16.25 -26.67 1.78
CA GLN A 32 -16.64 -25.26 1.64
C GLN A 32 -15.46 -24.34 1.28
N THR A 33 -14.62 -24.81 0.33
CA THR A 33 -13.42 -24.10 -0.09
C THR A 33 -12.98 -24.45 -1.50
N TRP A 34 -12.03 -23.68 -2.04
CA TRP A 34 -11.44 -23.88 -3.35
C TRP A 34 -10.13 -24.66 -3.29
N PHE A 35 -9.91 -25.45 -4.33
CA PHE A 35 -8.66 -26.14 -4.64
C PHE A 35 -8.25 -25.83 -6.07
N TYR A 36 -6.97 -26.01 -6.39
CA TYR A 36 -6.46 -25.86 -7.74
C TYR A 36 -5.63 -27.08 -8.15
N THR A 37 -5.83 -27.52 -9.37
CA THR A 37 -5.08 -28.63 -9.98
C THR A 37 -4.41 -28.17 -11.26
N ASP A 38 -3.28 -28.77 -11.59
CA ASP A 38 -2.59 -28.56 -12.85
C ASP A 38 -3.26 -29.28 -14.04
N SER A 39 -2.59 -29.26 -15.22
CA SER A 39 -3.07 -29.91 -16.44
C SER A 39 -3.22 -31.43 -16.33
N ASP A 40 -2.56 -32.07 -15.38
CA ASP A 40 -2.61 -33.51 -15.15
C ASP A 40 -3.59 -33.87 -13.99
N GLY A 41 -4.32 -32.89 -13.48
CA GLY A 41 -5.24 -33.03 -12.36
C GLY A 41 -4.54 -33.13 -10.98
N VAL A 42 -3.25 -32.82 -10.90
CA VAL A 42 -2.49 -32.87 -9.64
C VAL A 42 -2.83 -31.67 -8.77
N LEU A 43 -3.22 -31.94 -7.53
CA LEU A 43 -3.52 -30.90 -6.53
C LEU A 43 -2.27 -30.06 -6.28
N GLN A 44 -2.44 -28.74 -6.38
CA GLN A 44 -1.35 -27.79 -6.16
C GLN A 44 -1.31 -27.29 -4.73
N HIS A 45 -0.13 -26.88 -4.29
CA HIS A 45 0.19 -26.40 -2.93
C HIS A 45 1.10 -25.18 -2.99
N GLY A 46 1.14 -24.38 -1.92
CA GLY A 46 1.98 -23.20 -1.82
C GLY A 46 1.56 -22.08 -2.75
N TRP A 47 2.52 -21.21 -3.08
CA TRP A 47 2.28 -20.08 -3.97
C TRP A 47 2.12 -20.52 -5.43
N GLN A 48 1.02 -20.07 -6.05
CA GLN A 48 0.69 -20.39 -7.45
C GLN A 48 0.38 -19.10 -8.22
N LEU A 49 1.01 -18.93 -9.39
CA LEU A 49 0.68 -17.87 -10.34
C LEU A 49 -0.35 -18.41 -11.34
N ILE A 50 -1.60 -17.97 -11.21
CA ILE A 50 -2.72 -18.45 -12.02
C ILE A 50 -3.38 -17.24 -12.70
N GLY A 51 -3.36 -17.19 -14.03
CA GLY A 51 -3.94 -16.08 -14.79
C GLY A 51 -3.38 -14.71 -14.37
N GLU A 52 -2.05 -14.59 -14.25
CA GLU A 52 -1.33 -13.37 -13.85
C GLU A 52 -1.63 -12.88 -12.42
N ARG A 53 -2.24 -13.72 -11.57
CA ARG A 53 -2.54 -13.44 -10.17
C ARG A 53 -1.92 -14.50 -9.28
N TRP A 54 -1.36 -14.04 -8.15
CA TRP A 54 -0.83 -14.94 -7.14
C TRP A 54 -1.92 -15.40 -6.18
N TYR A 55 -1.87 -16.68 -5.84
CA TYR A 55 -2.71 -17.36 -4.86
C TYR A 55 -1.81 -18.17 -3.93
N HIS A 56 -2.25 -18.40 -2.71
CA HIS A 56 -1.59 -19.36 -1.82
C HIS A 56 -2.55 -20.51 -1.51
N LEU A 57 -2.08 -21.71 -1.79
CA LEU A 57 -2.77 -22.97 -1.47
C LEU A 57 -2.05 -23.59 -0.27
N ASP A 58 -2.77 -23.97 0.75
CA ASP A 58 -2.19 -24.53 1.96
C ASP A 58 -1.21 -25.67 1.66
N ASN A 59 -0.05 -25.62 2.28
CA ASN A 59 1.07 -26.53 1.94
C ASN A 59 0.78 -28.01 2.23
N GLU A 60 -0.15 -28.32 3.14
CA GLU A 60 -0.51 -29.68 3.50
C GLU A 60 -1.80 -30.13 2.82
N SER A 61 -2.83 -29.30 2.88
CA SER A 61 -4.18 -29.66 2.43
C SER A 61 -4.51 -29.24 0.99
N GLY A 62 -3.75 -28.28 0.41
CA GLY A 62 -4.04 -27.68 -0.89
C GLY A 62 -5.25 -26.74 -0.89
N VAL A 63 -5.79 -26.39 0.29
CA VAL A 63 -6.91 -25.46 0.44
C VAL A 63 -6.48 -24.05 0.07
N MET A 64 -7.29 -23.34 -0.73
CA MET A 64 -7.05 -21.93 -1.05
C MET A 64 -7.15 -21.06 0.21
N ASN A 65 -6.08 -20.36 0.54
CA ASN A 65 -6.05 -19.44 1.67
C ASN A 65 -6.74 -18.10 1.32
N THR A 66 -7.36 -17.51 2.33
CA THR A 66 -7.94 -16.16 2.31
C THR A 66 -7.65 -15.45 3.63
N GLY A 67 -7.67 -14.11 3.60
CA GLY A 67 -7.36 -13.31 4.79
C GLY A 67 -5.86 -13.17 5.04
N TRP A 68 -5.53 -12.79 6.28
CA TRP A 68 -4.14 -12.64 6.69
C TRP A 68 -3.40 -13.97 6.73
N PHE A 69 -2.24 -14.00 6.08
CA PHE A 69 -1.39 -15.17 5.99
C PHE A 69 0.07 -14.79 6.30
N ARG A 70 0.71 -15.53 7.20
CA ARG A 70 2.14 -15.38 7.50
C ARG A 70 2.91 -16.55 6.94
N ASP A 71 3.78 -16.27 5.98
CA ASP A 71 4.55 -17.31 5.30
C ASP A 71 5.82 -17.72 6.07
N ALA A 72 6.52 -18.74 5.56
CA ALA A 72 7.77 -19.26 6.12
C ALA A 72 8.92 -18.23 6.12
N ASP A 73 8.89 -17.24 5.24
CA ASP A 73 9.78 -16.08 5.22
C ASP A 73 9.54 -15.09 6.37
N ARG A 74 8.49 -15.33 7.19
CA ARG A 74 8.01 -14.52 8.31
C ARG A 74 7.37 -13.21 7.92
N LEU A 75 7.12 -12.95 6.62
CA LEU A 75 6.38 -11.80 6.15
C LEU A 75 4.87 -12.07 6.20
N TRP A 76 4.10 -11.00 6.31
CA TRP A 76 2.65 -11.05 6.26
C TRP A 76 2.16 -10.74 4.84
N TYR A 77 1.18 -11.49 4.42
CA TYR A 77 0.44 -11.36 3.17
C TYR A 77 -1.05 -11.26 3.46
N TYR A 78 -1.80 -10.75 2.51
CA TYR A 78 -3.26 -10.80 2.57
C TYR A 78 -3.81 -11.40 1.30
N LEU A 79 -4.55 -12.48 1.45
CA LEU A 79 -5.28 -13.13 0.37
C LEU A 79 -6.72 -12.62 0.41
N MET A 80 -7.15 -11.97 -0.67
CA MET A 80 -8.51 -11.43 -0.77
C MET A 80 -9.56 -12.54 -0.64
N ALA A 81 -10.84 -12.21 -0.47
CA ALA A 81 -11.93 -13.19 -0.47
C ALA A 81 -11.98 -14.04 -1.75
N SER A 82 -11.45 -13.52 -2.86
CA SER A 82 -11.25 -14.24 -4.13
C SER A 82 -10.05 -15.19 -4.13
N GLY A 83 -9.24 -15.22 -3.06
CA GLY A 83 -7.97 -15.92 -2.96
C GLY A 83 -6.76 -15.18 -3.56
N GLN A 84 -6.99 -14.09 -4.29
CA GLN A 84 -5.91 -13.32 -4.92
C GLN A 84 -5.06 -12.60 -3.88
N MET A 85 -3.75 -12.63 -4.05
CA MET A 85 -2.79 -11.91 -3.20
C MET A 85 -2.95 -10.39 -3.40
N ALA A 86 -3.08 -9.68 -2.28
CA ALA A 86 -3.12 -8.23 -2.27
C ALA A 86 -1.75 -7.62 -2.64
N THR A 87 -1.77 -6.54 -3.43
CA THR A 87 -0.62 -5.67 -3.72
C THR A 87 -1.08 -4.22 -3.69
N GLY A 88 -0.17 -3.28 -3.41
CA GLY A 88 -0.51 -1.87 -3.26
C GLY A 88 -1.35 -1.60 -2.01
N TRP A 89 -2.13 -0.51 -2.03
CA TRP A 89 -2.98 -0.14 -0.93
C TRP A 89 -4.29 -0.93 -0.91
N ASN A 90 -4.67 -1.44 0.27
CA ASN A 90 -5.91 -2.19 0.49
C ASN A 90 -6.55 -1.79 1.82
N SER A 91 -7.86 -1.54 1.79
CA SER A 91 -8.69 -1.35 2.99
C SER A 91 -9.11 -2.71 3.54
N ILE A 92 -8.69 -3.05 4.75
CA ILE A 92 -8.98 -4.32 5.41
C ILE A 92 -9.44 -4.00 6.83
N ASP A 93 -10.65 -4.44 7.21
CA ASP A 93 -11.22 -4.27 8.56
C ASP A 93 -11.09 -2.85 9.12
N ASN A 94 -11.41 -1.84 8.31
CA ASN A 94 -11.30 -0.39 8.60
C ASN A 94 -9.86 0.13 8.78
N GLY A 95 -8.82 -0.65 8.46
CA GLY A 95 -7.42 -0.25 8.38
C GLY A 95 -6.94 -0.14 6.94
N GLU A 96 -5.99 0.75 6.69
CA GLU A 96 -5.31 0.88 5.40
C GLU A 96 -3.95 0.17 5.49
N TYR A 97 -3.73 -0.77 4.57
CA TYR A 97 -2.53 -1.61 4.54
C TYR A 97 -1.85 -1.51 3.18
N PHE A 98 -0.54 -1.35 3.18
CA PHE A 98 0.24 -1.37 1.94
C PHE A 98 1.01 -2.68 1.79
N PHE A 99 0.83 -3.33 0.64
CA PHE A 99 1.58 -4.52 0.24
C PHE A 99 2.51 -4.16 -0.92
N ASN A 100 3.77 -4.55 -0.82
CA ASN A 100 4.74 -4.31 -1.89
C ASN A 100 4.40 -5.14 -3.16
N ALA A 101 5.19 -4.99 -4.21
CA ALA A 101 4.96 -5.71 -5.47
C ALA A 101 5.07 -7.24 -5.34
N ALA A 102 5.78 -7.73 -4.31
CA ALA A 102 5.86 -9.16 -3.97
C ALA A 102 4.71 -9.61 -3.05
N GLY A 103 3.76 -8.72 -2.70
CA GLY A 103 2.61 -9.02 -1.86
C GLY A 103 2.87 -8.98 -0.37
N ALA A 104 4.10 -8.72 0.07
CA ALA A 104 4.41 -8.61 1.48
C ALA A 104 3.86 -7.30 2.08
N TRP A 105 3.18 -7.41 3.23
CA TRP A 105 2.76 -6.23 3.98
C TRP A 105 3.97 -5.43 4.43
N VAL A 106 3.94 -4.15 4.13
CA VAL A 106 4.93 -3.18 4.61
C VAL A 106 4.29 -2.46 5.80
N GLU A 107 4.75 -2.79 6.99
CA GLU A 107 4.31 -2.08 8.19
C GLU A 107 4.80 -0.62 8.10
N PRO A 108 3.90 0.36 8.21
CA PRO A 108 4.33 1.75 8.37
C PRO A 108 5.23 1.83 9.59
N GLU A 109 6.35 2.53 9.47
CA GLU A 109 7.35 2.57 10.52
C GLU A 109 6.74 3.02 11.86
N ARG A 110 6.67 2.12 12.83
CA ARG A 110 6.33 2.40 14.23
C ARG A 110 7.55 2.86 15.02
N SER A 111 8.57 3.38 14.36
CA SER A 111 9.72 3.92 15.05
C SER A 111 9.25 5.05 15.98
N ALA A 112 9.81 5.07 17.19
CA ALA A 112 9.68 6.23 18.05
C ALA A 112 10.14 7.44 17.24
N HIS A 113 9.22 8.39 17.02
CA HIS A 113 9.53 9.62 16.28
C HIS A 113 10.68 10.33 16.97
N THR A 114 11.63 10.83 16.20
CA THR A 114 12.65 11.72 16.71
C THR A 114 11.99 12.98 17.31
N SER A 115 12.76 13.72 18.09
CA SER A 115 12.28 15.00 18.66
C SER A 115 11.78 15.94 17.58
N SER A 116 12.50 16.05 16.46
CA SER A 116 12.16 16.94 15.34
C SER A 116 10.93 16.46 14.58
N GLN A 117 10.78 15.15 14.34
CA GLN A 117 9.59 14.58 13.72
C GLN A 117 8.34 14.82 14.58
N SER A 118 8.44 14.62 15.90
CA SER A 118 7.35 14.89 16.84
C SER A 118 6.93 16.36 16.84
N GLN A 119 7.90 17.28 16.72
CA GLN A 119 7.63 18.71 16.58
C GLN A 119 6.87 19.02 15.28
N ILE A 120 7.29 18.46 14.13
CA ILE A 120 6.58 18.65 12.86
C ILE A 120 5.13 18.15 12.96
N VAL A 121 4.92 16.93 13.49
CA VAL A 121 3.56 16.39 13.66
C VAL A 121 2.73 17.29 14.59
N GLY A 122 3.26 17.70 15.73
CA GLY A 122 2.58 18.62 16.62
C GLY A 122 2.22 19.95 15.96
N ARG A 123 3.09 20.47 15.11
CA ARG A 123 2.84 21.68 14.34
C ARG A 123 1.77 21.50 13.28
N CYS A 124 1.69 20.35 12.61
CA CYS A 124 0.61 20.06 11.65
C CYS A 124 -0.79 20.24 12.27
N TYR A 125 -0.96 19.91 13.54
CA TYR A 125 -2.25 20.09 14.25
C TYR A 125 -2.48 21.52 14.77
N ASN A 126 -1.43 22.33 14.91
CA ASN A 126 -1.51 23.63 15.56
C ASN A 126 -1.35 24.82 14.59
N VAL A 127 -0.75 24.64 13.42
CA VAL A 127 -0.63 25.70 12.42
C VAL A 127 -1.95 25.81 11.66
N PRO A 128 -2.64 26.98 11.72
CA PRO A 128 -3.91 27.16 11.05
C PRO A 128 -3.73 27.17 9.52
N SER A 129 -4.83 26.96 8.80
CA SER A 129 -4.84 27.10 7.35
C SER A 129 -4.59 28.55 6.94
N PRO A 130 -3.61 28.84 6.08
CA PRO A 130 -3.44 30.17 5.50
C PRO A 130 -4.50 30.54 4.46
N GLY A 131 -5.30 29.56 4.01
CA GLY A 131 -6.35 29.74 3.03
C GLY A 131 -6.29 28.76 1.87
N VAL A 132 -7.25 28.92 0.95
CA VAL A 132 -7.36 28.09 -0.27
C VAL A 132 -6.20 28.35 -1.21
N GLY A 133 -5.61 27.26 -1.77
CA GLY A 133 -4.52 27.35 -2.75
C GLY A 133 -3.14 27.59 -2.14
N LEU A 134 -3.04 27.66 -0.81
CA LEU A 134 -1.80 27.93 -0.07
C LEU A 134 -1.28 26.66 0.64
N CYS A 135 -1.26 25.52 -0.06
CA CYS A 135 -0.81 24.24 0.52
C CYS A 135 0.69 24.24 0.84
N SER A 136 1.51 24.82 -0.02
CA SER A 136 2.96 24.95 0.20
C SER A 136 3.30 25.98 1.29
N GLU A 137 2.52 27.07 1.39
CA GLU A 137 2.64 28.06 2.45
C GLU A 137 2.42 27.41 3.82
N TRP A 138 1.36 26.61 3.98
CA TRP A 138 1.11 25.88 5.20
C TRP A 138 2.27 24.94 5.55
N VAL A 139 2.81 24.21 4.57
CA VAL A 139 4.00 23.36 4.78
C VAL A 139 5.17 24.20 5.26
N SER A 140 5.41 25.35 4.65
CA SER A 140 6.49 26.26 5.03
C SER A 140 6.35 26.74 6.48
N GLU A 141 5.14 27.13 6.89
CA GLU A 141 4.82 27.55 8.26
C GLU A 141 5.01 26.40 9.27
N VAL A 142 4.69 25.17 8.90
CA VAL A 142 4.93 23.98 9.74
C VAL A 142 6.43 23.76 9.96
N PHE A 143 7.23 23.83 8.90
CA PHE A 143 8.64 23.45 8.95
C PHE A 143 9.60 24.54 9.42
N TYR A 144 9.30 25.81 9.16
CA TYR A 144 10.21 26.93 9.43
C TYR A 144 10.80 26.94 10.84
N PRO A 145 10.01 26.82 11.94
CA PRO A 145 10.57 26.89 13.29
C PRO A 145 11.41 25.66 13.68
N VAL A 146 11.25 24.55 12.98
CA VAL A 146 12.01 23.32 13.24
C VAL A 146 13.32 23.30 12.47
N LEU A 147 13.29 23.75 11.20
CA LEU A 147 14.46 23.76 10.34
C LEU A 147 15.31 25.03 10.41
N GLY A 148 14.77 26.12 10.99
CA GLY A 148 15.44 27.42 11.04
C GLY A 148 15.56 28.14 9.69
N SER A 149 15.07 27.52 8.62
CA SER A 149 15.07 28.06 7.25
C SER A 149 13.66 27.93 6.68
N TYR A 150 13.17 29.00 6.04
CA TYR A 150 11.83 29.01 5.46
C TYR A 150 11.83 28.27 4.11
N PRO A 151 11.10 27.14 3.99
CA PRO A 151 10.99 26.45 2.72
C PRO A 151 10.17 27.29 1.73
N ASN A 152 10.79 27.74 0.65
CA ASN A 152 10.13 28.56 -0.36
C ASN A 152 9.72 27.74 -1.57
N GLY A 153 8.71 28.21 -2.29
CA GLY A 153 8.23 27.67 -3.56
C GLY A 153 6.81 27.12 -3.49
N ASP A 154 6.24 26.91 -4.66
CA ASP A 154 4.97 26.21 -4.79
C ASP A 154 5.12 24.70 -4.57
N ALA A 155 4.00 23.97 -4.51
CA ALA A 155 4.07 22.51 -4.31
C ALA A 155 4.81 21.79 -5.45
N CYS A 156 4.73 22.31 -6.68
CA CYS A 156 5.53 21.77 -7.80
C CYS A 156 7.03 22.01 -7.62
N ASP A 157 7.45 23.17 -7.09
CA ASP A 157 8.87 23.45 -6.81
C ASP A 157 9.38 22.52 -5.70
N MET A 158 8.61 22.37 -4.63
CA MET A 158 8.94 21.47 -3.52
C MET A 158 9.01 20.01 -3.99
N PHE A 159 8.11 19.60 -4.90
CA PHE A 159 8.17 18.27 -5.52
C PHE A 159 9.50 18.04 -6.25
N TRP A 160 9.86 18.93 -7.16
CA TRP A 160 11.07 18.76 -7.97
C TRP A 160 12.36 18.88 -7.17
N ASN A 161 12.36 19.71 -6.15
CA ASN A 161 13.54 19.96 -5.35
C ASN A 161 13.78 18.91 -4.24
N TRP A 162 12.71 18.31 -3.68
CA TRP A 162 12.83 17.54 -2.44
C TRP A 162 12.17 16.16 -2.46
N CYS A 163 11.28 15.84 -3.41
CA CYS A 163 10.63 14.54 -3.49
C CYS A 163 11.34 13.64 -4.49
N HIS A 164 12.08 12.65 -4.00
CA HIS A 164 12.93 11.81 -4.84
C HIS A 164 12.64 10.32 -4.70
N SER A 165 11.69 9.92 -3.83
CA SER A 165 11.35 8.52 -3.60
C SER A 165 9.89 8.22 -3.92
N ARG A 166 9.66 6.99 -4.38
CA ARG A 166 8.36 6.33 -4.52
C ARG A 166 8.30 5.04 -3.73
N ASP A 167 9.38 4.71 -3.03
CA ASP A 167 9.48 3.51 -2.22
C ASP A 167 8.86 3.76 -0.85
N ILE A 168 7.72 3.11 -0.59
CA ILE A 168 6.96 3.28 0.65
C ILE A 168 7.79 2.92 1.89
N SER A 169 8.77 2.01 1.77
CA SER A 169 9.65 1.66 2.88
C SER A 169 10.58 2.81 3.31
N GLN A 170 10.75 3.80 2.44
CA GLN A 170 11.56 4.99 2.70
C GLN A 170 10.74 6.17 3.22
N LEU A 171 9.41 6.06 3.23
CA LEU A 171 8.56 7.12 3.74
C LEU A 171 8.64 7.20 5.26
N LYS A 172 9.08 8.35 5.76
CA LYS A 172 9.26 8.62 7.20
C LYS A 172 8.33 9.74 7.65
N VAL A 173 7.93 9.68 8.91
CA VAL A 173 7.15 10.77 9.53
C VAL A 173 7.89 12.10 9.40
N GLY A 174 7.14 13.14 9.01
CA GLY A 174 7.71 14.45 8.72
C GLY A 174 8.22 14.62 7.29
N MET A 175 8.18 13.60 6.43
CA MET A 175 8.40 13.81 5.00
C MET A 175 7.19 14.49 4.37
N ILE A 176 7.43 15.30 3.36
CA ILE A 176 6.38 15.78 2.45
C ILE A 176 6.06 14.71 1.42
N VAL A 177 4.79 14.66 1.03
CA VAL A 177 4.26 13.88 -0.08
C VAL A 177 3.65 14.86 -1.07
N ALA A 178 4.09 14.87 -2.31
CA ALA A 178 3.68 15.89 -3.27
C ALA A 178 3.44 15.33 -4.67
N VAL A 179 2.67 16.10 -5.46
CA VAL A 179 2.54 15.96 -6.91
C VAL A 179 2.81 17.33 -7.57
N PRO A 180 3.52 17.37 -8.70
CA PRO A 180 3.83 18.64 -9.37
C PRO A 180 2.61 19.24 -10.05
N THR A 181 1.65 18.40 -10.46
CA THR A 181 0.38 18.81 -11.09
C THR A 181 -0.72 17.79 -10.84
N HIS A 182 -1.99 18.23 -10.88
CA HIS A 182 -3.17 17.37 -10.87
C HIS A 182 -4.38 18.07 -11.54
N THR A 183 -5.38 17.30 -11.98
CA THR A 183 -6.52 17.81 -12.77
C THR A 183 -7.69 18.35 -11.96
N HIS A 184 -7.69 18.26 -10.63
CA HIS A 184 -8.86 18.57 -9.80
C HIS A 184 -9.17 20.07 -9.71
N THR A 185 -8.18 20.95 -9.90
CA THR A 185 -8.35 22.40 -9.86
C THR A 185 -7.41 23.08 -10.86
N ASN A 186 -7.76 24.31 -11.31
CA ASN A 186 -6.88 25.11 -12.15
C ASN A 186 -5.54 25.43 -11.45
N ALA A 187 -5.56 25.69 -10.15
CA ALA A 187 -4.35 25.88 -9.35
C ALA A 187 -3.51 24.59 -9.31
N GLY A 188 -4.14 23.44 -9.07
CA GLY A 188 -3.47 22.14 -9.06
C GLY A 188 -2.87 21.74 -10.41
N ALA A 189 -3.49 22.12 -11.52
CA ALA A 189 -2.94 21.89 -12.85
C ALA A 189 -1.65 22.70 -13.12
N ARG A 190 -1.40 23.76 -12.36
CA ARG A 190 -0.25 24.64 -12.51
C ARG A 190 0.79 24.48 -11.38
N TRP A 191 0.31 24.36 -10.15
CA TRP A 191 1.15 24.47 -8.96
C TRP A 191 1.26 23.16 -8.16
N GLY A 192 0.47 22.12 -8.55
CA GLY A 192 0.44 20.85 -7.86
C GLY A 192 -0.28 20.85 -6.51
N HIS A 193 0.06 19.87 -5.68
CA HIS A 193 -0.43 19.77 -4.31
C HIS A 193 0.59 19.05 -3.42
N ILE A 194 0.52 19.31 -2.11
CA ILE A 194 1.49 18.83 -1.13
C ILE A 194 0.82 18.53 0.21
N ALA A 195 1.29 17.49 0.86
CA ALA A 195 0.90 17.05 2.20
C ALA A 195 2.13 16.72 3.04
N ILE A 196 1.95 16.55 4.34
CA ILE A 196 2.96 16.07 5.29
C ILE A 196 2.53 14.69 5.78
N TYR A 197 3.41 13.70 5.72
CA TYR A 197 3.17 12.39 6.31
C TYR A 197 3.33 12.45 7.83
N VAL A 198 2.24 12.17 8.55
CA VAL A 198 2.16 12.30 10.01
C VAL A 198 2.22 10.95 10.73
N GLY A 199 2.49 9.86 9.99
CA GLY A 199 2.56 8.50 10.54
C GLY A 199 1.24 7.73 10.45
N ASN A 200 1.29 6.45 10.80
CA ASN A 200 0.12 5.55 10.82
C ASN A 200 -0.68 5.51 9.49
N GLY A 201 0.01 5.64 8.35
CA GLY A 201 -0.65 5.70 7.04
C GLY A 201 -1.47 6.96 6.79
N MET A 202 -1.22 8.06 7.53
CA MET A 202 -1.98 9.30 7.42
C MET A 202 -1.12 10.45 6.92
N VAL A 203 -1.74 11.33 6.15
CA VAL A 203 -1.17 12.62 5.73
C VAL A 203 -2.08 13.77 6.15
N MET A 204 -1.47 14.94 6.34
CA MET A 204 -2.19 16.19 6.54
C MET A 204 -1.87 17.18 5.43
N ASP A 205 -2.89 17.84 4.90
CA ASP A 205 -2.77 18.83 3.84
C ASP A 205 -3.68 20.04 4.08
N ASN A 206 -3.40 21.14 3.38
CA ASN A 206 -4.23 22.33 3.36
C ASN A 206 -4.99 22.41 2.03
N ILE A 207 -6.32 22.40 2.10
CA ILE A 207 -7.23 22.61 0.96
C ILE A 207 -8.14 23.84 1.16
N GLY A 208 -7.70 24.80 1.98
CA GLY A 208 -8.47 25.92 2.51
C GLY A 208 -8.88 25.71 3.96
N TYR A 209 -8.75 24.51 4.45
CA TYR A 209 -8.73 24.07 5.84
C TYR A 209 -7.75 22.91 5.96
N ILE A 210 -7.27 22.67 7.18
CA ILE A 210 -6.37 21.54 7.43
C ILE A 210 -7.19 20.26 7.48
N ARG A 211 -6.78 19.29 6.67
CA ARG A 211 -7.42 18.00 6.55
C ARG A 211 -6.43 16.89 6.90
N THR A 212 -6.92 15.86 7.59
CA THR A 212 -6.21 14.59 7.77
C THR A 212 -6.91 13.53 6.92
N THR A 213 -6.14 12.75 6.15
CA THR A 213 -6.69 11.71 5.29
C THR A 213 -5.70 10.55 5.18
N SER A 214 -6.16 9.37 4.74
CA SER A 214 -5.24 8.25 4.53
C SER A 214 -4.27 8.57 3.38
N LEU A 215 -3.01 8.15 3.55
CA LEU A 215 -2.00 8.26 2.51
C LEU A 215 -2.45 7.54 1.23
N ALA A 216 -3.06 6.36 1.38
CA ALA A 216 -3.60 5.58 0.26
C ALA A 216 -4.60 6.37 -0.58
N TRP A 217 -5.60 6.96 0.09
CA TRP A 217 -6.57 7.80 -0.59
C TRP A 217 -5.90 8.99 -1.26
N TRP A 218 -4.99 9.68 -0.57
CA TRP A 218 -4.30 10.87 -1.06
C TRP A 218 -3.47 10.56 -2.32
N LEU A 219 -2.68 9.49 -2.29
CA LEU A 219 -1.87 9.04 -3.42
C LEU A 219 -2.75 8.69 -4.63
N ASN A 220 -3.83 7.95 -4.44
CA ASN A 220 -4.75 7.59 -5.51
C ASN A 220 -5.48 8.82 -6.09
N TYR A 221 -5.97 9.70 -5.22
CA TYR A 221 -6.74 10.89 -5.62
C TYR A 221 -5.88 11.85 -6.45
N TYR A 222 -4.66 12.13 -6.03
CA TYR A 222 -3.78 13.10 -6.72
C TYR A 222 -2.94 12.49 -7.85
N HIS A 223 -2.94 11.18 -8.04
CA HIS A 223 -2.26 10.52 -9.17
C HIS A 223 -3.04 10.67 -10.48
N THR A 224 -3.10 11.88 -11.00
CA THR A 224 -3.86 12.19 -12.23
C THR A 224 -2.96 12.51 -13.42
N THR A 225 -1.93 13.33 -13.25
CA THR A 225 -1.00 13.75 -14.30
C THR A 225 0.43 13.33 -14.01
N ALA A 226 0.76 13.08 -12.75
CA ALA A 226 2.08 12.64 -12.32
C ALA A 226 1.96 11.71 -11.11
N THR A 227 2.93 10.81 -10.95
CA THR A 227 3.02 9.93 -9.80
C THR A 227 3.46 10.71 -8.57
N PRO A 228 2.74 10.64 -7.44
CA PRO A 228 3.18 11.21 -6.18
C PRO A 228 4.57 10.70 -5.75
N GLN A 229 5.33 11.57 -5.12
CA GLN A 229 6.64 11.24 -4.55
C GLN A 229 6.77 11.88 -3.17
N TRP A 230 7.78 11.44 -2.40
CA TRP A 230 8.06 11.97 -1.06
C TRP A 230 9.54 12.21 -0.84
N GLY A 231 9.82 13.04 0.14
CA GLY A 231 11.17 13.38 0.55
C GLY A 231 11.22 14.36 1.70
N TRP A 232 12.44 14.66 2.13
CA TRP A 232 12.70 15.59 3.21
C TRP A 232 12.70 17.03 2.71
N VAL A 233 12.00 17.92 3.40
CA VAL A 233 12.03 19.36 3.14
C VAL A 233 13.46 19.88 3.24
N LEU A 234 13.87 20.67 2.26
CA LEU A 234 15.24 21.18 2.10
C LEU A 234 16.30 20.05 2.03
N ASN A 235 15.92 18.83 1.68
CA ASN A 235 16.76 17.64 1.72
C ASN A 235 17.40 17.39 3.10
N THR A 236 16.75 17.82 4.18
CA THR A 236 17.24 17.74 5.57
C THR A 236 16.46 16.63 6.31
N PRO A 237 17.06 15.45 6.53
CA PRO A 237 16.45 14.41 7.37
C PRO A 237 16.20 14.94 8.80
N LEU A 238 15.04 14.59 9.37
CA LEU A 238 14.71 14.95 10.74
C LEU A 238 15.21 13.85 11.68
N GLU A 239 16.08 14.20 12.60
CA GLU A 239 16.66 13.33 13.64
C GLU A 239 15.99 13.56 14.98
#